data_d0815093fa57eeab9bb6cdc2397adb48
#
_entry.id   d0815093fa57eeab9bb6cdc2397adb48
#
_cell.length_a   1.000
_cell.length_b   1.000
_cell.length_c   1.000
_cell.angle_alpha   90.00
_cell.angle_beta   90.00
_cell.angle_gamma   90.00
#
_symmetry.space_group_name_H-M   'P 1'
#
loop_
_entity.id
_entity.type
_entity.pdbx_description
1 polymer ?
#
loop_
_entity_poly.entity_id
_entity_poly.type
_entity_poly.pdbx_seq_one_letter_code
_entity_poly.pdbx_strand_id
1 'polypeptide(L)'
;MHKPPQPDLTDVVRLRHELVADGFTDHQLTMLVRSGVLHRVRRGAYVDRELWERLSPADRHRVVARAVLRRAHPLTALTHVSTIVELGVPVWNIRLDEVHTTRTDGKGARREAGVVHHVGELAEDAVEIVNGVRVGPAARAAVEVIATATPEAALVVANGLLHGKHITREELVAAATAMKHWPHTLSAHRVVAMADARLESVAETRTYFMCHTQRLPRPEPQVGVLDERGHEFARVDFAWPELEVFLEFDGRIKYELYRRKGETLEQFLMREKKREERICQLTGWVCLRIGWADLENPVATAARIRNILDSRRRSVGA
;
A
#
# COMPACT_ATOMS: atom_id res chain seq x y z
N MET A 1 -6.49 1.67 12.30
CA MET A 1 -5.67 0.43 12.14
C MET A 1 -4.24 0.70 12.56
N HIS A 2 -3.73 0.07 13.63
CA HIS A 2 -2.36 0.32 14.07
C HIS A 2 -1.43 -0.57 13.24
N LYS A 3 -0.87 -0.02 12.17
CA LYS A 3 0.18 -0.70 11.38
C LYS A 3 1.39 -0.89 12.31
N PRO A 4 2.01 -2.08 12.35
CA PRO A 4 3.26 -2.22 13.10
C PRO A 4 4.27 -1.19 12.59
N PRO A 5 5.08 -0.61 13.49
CA PRO A 5 6.09 0.35 13.09
C PRO A 5 7.02 -0.27 12.04
N GLN A 6 7.38 0.53 11.04
CA GLN A 6 8.37 0.08 10.06
C GLN A 6 9.68 -0.23 10.76
N PRO A 7 10.39 -1.30 10.34
CA PRO A 7 11.71 -1.56 10.89
C PRO A 7 12.65 -0.39 10.56
N ASP A 8 13.48 -0.03 11.53
CA ASP A 8 14.57 0.90 11.28
C ASP A 8 15.62 0.21 10.39
N LEU A 9 15.82 0.75 9.20
CA LEU A 9 16.74 0.24 8.20
C LEU A 9 17.85 1.23 7.87
N THR A 10 18.08 2.25 8.71
CA THR A 10 18.98 3.36 8.43
C THR A 10 20.41 2.90 8.18
N ASP A 11 20.96 2.06 9.03
CA ASP A 11 22.38 1.65 8.99
C ASP A 11 22.59 0.15 8.70
N VAL A 12 21.58 -0.53 8.17
CA VAL A 12 21.66 -1.99 7.95
C VAL A 12 22.52 -2.38 6.76
N VAL A 13 22.73 -1.48 5.81
CA VAL A 13 23.56 -1.75 4.61
C VAL A 13 25.02 -1.42 4.90
N ARG A 14 25.90 -2.39 4.73
CA ARG A 14 27.35 -2.24 4.81
C ARG A 14 27.98 -2.27 3.41
N LEU A 15 28.70 -1.23 3.05
CA LEU A 15 29.41 -1.19 1.77
C LEU A 15 30.77 -1.91 1.87
N ARG A 16 31.22 -2.48 0.74
CA ARG A 16 32.49 -3.20 0.68
C ARG A 16 33.66 -2.39 1.24
N HIS A 17 33.76 -1.10 0.89
CA HIS A 17 34.86 -0.27 1.33
C HIS A 17 34.87 -0.03 2.84
N GLU A 18 33.72 0.02 3.48
CA GLU A 18 33.55 0.12 4.94
C GLU A 18 34.02 -1.17 5.62
N LEU A 19 33.53 -2.31 5.10
CA LEU A 19 33.95 -3.62 5.62
C LEU A 19 35.47 -3.84 5.47
N VAL A 20 36.04 -3.37 4.36
CA VAL A 20 37.51 -3.43 4.17
C VAL A 20 38.22 -2.49 5.15
N ALA A 21 37.70 -1.30 5.43
CA ALA A 21 38.23 -0.39 6.45
C ALA A 21 38.13 -0.99 7.86
N ASP A 22 37.12 -1.81 8.13
CA ASP A 22 36.95 -2.58 9.37
C ASP A 22 37.87 -3.83 9.44
N GLY A 23 38.75 -4.04 8.44
CA GLY A 23 39.75 -5.12 8.42
C GLY A 23 39.34 -6.40 7.69
N PHE A 24 38.17 -6.45 7.05
CA PHE A 24 37.74 -7.63 6.25
C PHE A 24 38.46 -7.64 4.89
N THR A 25 38.93 -8.80 4.48
CA THR A 25 39.44 -9.04 3.12
C THR A 25 38.28 -9.48 2.18
N ASP A 26 38.45 -9.32 0.87
CA ASP A 26 37.47 -9.81 -0.12
C ASP A 26 37.23 -11.32 -0.03
N HIS A 27 38.25 -12.08 0.33
CA HIS A 27 38.15 -13.51 0.57
C HIS A 27 37.20 -13.79 1.76
N GLN A 28 37.40 -13.09 2.87
CA GLN A 28 36.55 -13.22 4.07
C GLN A 28 35.10 -12.81 3.75
N LEU A 29 34.89 -11.71 3.03
CA LEU A 29 33.52 -11.31 2.61
C LEU A 29 32.85 -12.39 1.74
N THR A 30 33.61 -13.02 0.84
CA THR A 30 33.11 -14.14 0.04
C THR A 30 32.73 -15.34 0.91
N MET A 31 33.56 -15.65 1.92
CA MET A 31 33.29 -16.74 2.87
C MET A 31 32.06 -16.44 3.74
N LEU A 32 31.90 -15.20 4.25
CA LEU A 32 30.74 -14.79 5.04
C LEU A 32 29.42 -14.87 4.24
N VAL A 33 29.45 -14.56 2.94
CA VAL A 33 28.30 -14.74 2.07
C VAL A 33 28.02 -16.23 1.83
N ARG A 34 29.04 -17.05 1.61
CA ARG A 34 28.88 -18.50 1.40
C ARG A 34 28.41 -19.23 2.65
N SER A 35 28.89 -18.84 3.81
CA SER A 35 28.50 -19.41 5.11
C SER A 35 27.14 -18.93 5.59
N GLY A 36 26.49 -17.99 4.87
CA GLY A 36 25.16 -17.50 5.21
C GLY A 36 25.13 -16.48 6.37
N VAL A 37 26.26 -15.89 6.75
CA VAL A 37 26.33 -14.80 7.73
C VAL A 37 25.90 -13.48 7.09
N LEU A 38 26.39 -13.20 5.88
CA LEU A 38 26.02 -12.02 5.12
C LEU A 38 25.16 -12.38 3.90
N HIS A 39 24.21 -11.51 3.57
CA HIS A 39 23.52 -11.51 2.29
C HIS A 39 24.05 -10.37 1.43
N ARG A 40 24.41 -10.67 0.16
CA ARG A 40 24.84 -9.67 -0.80
C ARG A 40 23.63 -9.08 -1.51
N VAL A 41 23.18 -7.91 -1.07
CA VAL A 41 22.05 -7.17 -1.64
C VAL A 41 22.33 -6.73 -3.08
N ARG A 42 23.53 -6.21 -3.31
CA ARG A 42 24.05 -5.78 -4.60
C ARG A 42 25.56 -5.96 -4.65
N ARG A 43 26.18 -5.77 -5.82
CA ARG A 43 27.66 -5.78 -5.92
C ARG A 43 28.24 -4.74 -4.96
N GLY A 44 29.01 -5.20 -3.97
CA GLY A 44 29.68 -4.37 -2.98
C GLY A 44 28.76 -3.75 -1.90
N ALA A 45 27.55 -4.31 -1.70
CA ALA A 45 26.67 -3.94 -0.61
C ALA A 45 26.11 -5.22 0.07
N TYR A 46 26.19 -5.25 1.39
CA TYR A 46 25.88 -6.42 2.20
C TYR A 46 24.99 -6.03 3.37
N VAL A 47 24.23 -7.00 3.86
CA VAL A 47 23.40 -6.92 5.07
C VAL A 47 23.53 -8.22 5.84
N ASP A 48 23.16 -8.21 7.10
CA ASP A 48 23.01 -9.43 7.88
C ASP A 48 21.98 -10.38 7.25
N ARG A 49 22.31 -11.65 7.15
CA ARG A 49 21.45 -12.66 6.48
C ARG A 49 20.17 -12.92 7.26
N GLU A 50 20.26 -13.02 8.55
CA GLU A 50 19.12 -13.29 9.41
C GLU A 50 18.11 -12.13 9.36
N LEU A 51 18.62 -10.87 9.37
CA LEU A 51 17.79 -9.71 9.15
C LEU A 51 17.10 -9.78 7.78
N TRP A 52 17.85 -10.03 6.70
CA TRP A 52 17.32 -10.09 5.34
C TRP A 52 16.19 -11.12 5.19
N GLU A 53 16.32 -12.28 5.80
CA GLU A 53 15.33 -13.35 5.72
C GLU A 53 14.02 -13.01 6.41
N ARG A 54 14.06 -12.18 7.47
CA ARG A 54 12.87 -11.71 8.19
C ARG A 54 12.16 -10.52 7.54
N LEU A 55 12.83 -9.82 6.61
CA LEU A 55 12.25 -8.66 5.96
C LEU A 55 11.12 -9.03 4.98
N SER A 56 10.07 -8.23 5.01
CA SER A 56 9.02 -8.26 3.99
C SER A 56 9.56 -7.88 2.60
N PRO A 57 8.89 -8.22 1.50
CA PRO A 57 9.28 -7.76 0.16
C PRO A 57 9.46 -6.23 0.06
N ALA A 58 8.59 -5.46 0.71
CA ALA A 58 8.67 -4.01 0.76
C ALA A 58 9.93 -3.54 1.51
N ASP A 59 10.24 -4.14 2.67
CA ASP A 59 11.43 -3.78 3.45
C ASP A 59 12.72 -4.21 2.75
N ARG A 60 12.72 -5.34 2.04
CA ARG A 60 13.85 -5.73 1.17
C ARG A 60 14.08 -4.68 0.08
N HIS A 61 13.01 -4.18 -0.55
CA HIS A 61 13.11 -3.08 -1.52
C HIS A 61 13.75 -1.83 -0.89
N ARG A 62 13.33 -1.45 0.33
CA ARG A 62 13.91 -0.31 1.08
C ARG A 62 15.41 -0.51 1.35
N VAL A 63 15.84 -1.72 1.70
CA VAL A 63 17.27 -2.06 1.87
C VAL A 63 18.04 -1.94 0.54
N VAL A 64 17.47 -2.46 -0.56
CA VAL A 64 18.09 -2.31 -1.89
C VAL A 64 18.18 -0.83 -2.30
N ALA A 65 17.14 -0.04 -2.04
CA ALA A 65 17.11 1.39 -2.32
C ALA A 65 18.24 2.14 -1.58
N ARG A 66 18.45 1.82 -0.30
CA ARG A 66 19.58 2.37 0.49
C ARG A 66 20.94 2.01 -0.11
N ALA A 67 21.12 0.74 -0.51
CA ALA A 67 22.35 0.30 -1.17
C ALA A 67 22.58 1.01 -2.51
N VAL A 68 21.52 1.37 -3.23
CA VAL A 68 21.59 2.19 -4.47
C VAL A 68 21.98 3.63 -4.14
N LEU A 69 21.24 4.30 -3.25
CA LEU A 69 21.46 5.72 -2.94
C LEU A 69 22.85 6.00 -2.33
N ARG A 70 23.37 5.10 -1.49
CA ARG A 70 24.70 5.23 -0.91
C ARG A 70 25.86 5.21 -1.93
N ARG A 71 25.58 4.81 -3.17
CA ARG A 71 26.55 4.78 -4.28
C ARG A 71 26.16 5.70 -5.43
N ALA A 72 24.97 6.27 -5.37
CA ALA A 72 24.43 7.17 -6.38
C ALA A 72 25.05 8.57 -6.25
N HIS A 73 24.80 9.40 -7.26
CA HIS A 73 25.13 10.82 -7.18
C HIS A 73 24.35 11.49 -6.04
N PRO A 74 24.90 12.44 -5.28
CA PRO A 74 24.22 13.09 -4.16
C PRO A 74 22.87 13.73 -4.49
N LEU A 75 22.68 14.18 -5.73
CA LEU A 75 21.42 14.75 -6.22
C LEU A 75 20.37 13.69 -6.64
N THR A 76 20.60 12.42 -6.35
CA THR A 76 19.65 11.33 -6.64
C THR A 76 18.64 11.21 -5.52
N ALA A 77 17.35 11.11 -5.87
CA ALA A 77 16.25 10.83 -4.94
C ALA A 77 15.45 9.61 -5.43
N LEU A 78 14.82 8.88 -4.50
CA LEU A 78 13.82 7.87 -4.83
C LEU A 78 12.60 8.53 -5.45
N THR A 79 11.97 7.85 -6.42
CA THR A 79 10.75 8.29 -7.10
C THR A 79 9.83 7.10 -7.37
N HIS A 80 8.65 7.32 -7.94
CA HIS A 80 7.71 6.25 -8.29
C HIS A 80 7.42 5.34 -7.08
N VAL A 81 7.32 4.04 -7.30
CA VAL A 81 7.03 3.05 -6.25
C VAL A 81 8.08 3.01 -5.14
N SER A 82 9.34 3.39 -5.42
CA SER A 82 10.39 3.40 -4.38
C SER A 82 10.14 4.47 -3.31
N THR A 83 9.61 5.64 -3.68
CA THR A 83 9.11 6.63 -2.71
C THR A 83 7.93 6.07 -1.92
N ILE A 84 6.95 5.47 -2.59
CA ILE A 84 5.74 4.93 -1.95
C ILE A 84 6.09 3.89 -0.87
N VAL A 85 7.00 2.97 -1.22
CA VAL A 85 7.45 1.92 -0.29
C VAL A 85 8.24 2.52 0.89
N GLU A 86 9.07 3.55 0.65
CA GLU A 86 9.81 4.23 1.72
C GLU A 86 8.89 4.96 2.69
N LEU A 87 7.81 5.56 2.21
CA LEU A 87 6.75 6.15 3.04
C LEU A 87 5.94 5.09 3.82
N GLY A 88 6.18 3.81 3.54
CA GLY A 88 5.47 2.72 4.18
C GLY A 88 4.03 2.54 3.71
N VAL A 89 3.67 3.12 2.59
CA VAL A 89 2.37 2.93 1.98
C VAL A 89 2.30 1.53 1.38
N PRO A 90 1.21 0.78 1.60
CA PRO A 90 1.05 -0.55 1.03
C PRO A 90 0.97 -0.48 -0.50
N VAL A 91 1.56 -1.47 -1.15
CA VAL A 91 1.49 -1.66 -2.59
C VAL A 91 0.86 -3.01 -2.92
N TRP A 92 0.18 -3.08 -4.05
CA TRP A 92 -0.46 -4.30 -4.54
C TRP A 92 -0.16 -4.49 -6.02
N ASN A 93 0.26 -5.70 -6.40
CA ASN A 93 0.54 -6.08 -7.79
C ASN A 93 1.47 -5.08 -8.53
N ILE A 94 2.45 -4.54 -7.81
CA ILE A 94 3.52 -3.70 -8.35
C ILE A 94 4.84 -4.41 -8.10
N ARG A 95 5.68 -4.49 -9.14
CA ARG A 95 7.00 -5.11 -9.04
C ARG A 95 7.92 -4.25 -8.16
N LEU A 96 8.68 -4.90 -7.28
CA LEU A 96 9.63 -4.29 -6.36
C LEU A 96 11.07 -4.76 -6.59
N ASP A 97 11.35 -5.32 -7.76
CA ASP A 97 12.67 -5.83 -8.15
C ASP A 97 13.59 -4.74 -8.73
N GLU A 98 13.06 -3.56 -9.00
CA GLU A 98 13.82 -2.40 -9.48
C GLU A 98 13.62 -1.19 -8.58
N VAL A 99 14.71 -0.48 -8.28
CA VAL A 99 14.68 0.80 -7.55
C VAL A 99 14.52 1.94 -8.54
N HIS A 100 13.52 2.78 -8.33
CA HIS A 100 13.24 3.93 -9.18
C HIS A 100 13.84 5.19 -8.59
N THR A 101 14.62 5.90 -9.40
CA THR A 101 15.33 7.13 -8.98
C THR A 101 15.24 8.20 -10.04
N THR A 102 15.30 9.47 -9.61
CA THR A 102 15.43 10.65 -10.47
C THR A 102 16.50 11.57 -9.90
N ARG A 103 17.29 12.24 -10.74
CA ARG A 103 18.25 13.26 -10.31
C ARG A 103 17.62 14.65 -10.41
N THR A 104 17.89 15.50 -9.43
CA THR A 104 17.36 16.85 -9.36
C THR A 104 18.04 17.82 -10.35
N ASP A 105 19.22 17.46 -10.89
CA ASP A 105 19.89 18.24 -11.93
C ASP A 105 19.40 17.92 -13.37
N GLY A 106 18.35 17.13 -13.51
CA GLY A 106 17.75 16.74 -14.79
C GLY A 106 18.61 15.78 -15.64
N LYS A 107 19.79 15.39 -15.16
CA LYS A 107 20.68 14.50 -15.90
C LYS A 107 20.29 13.04 -15.73
N GLY A 108 20.33 12.28 -16.81
CA GLY A 108 20.20 10.84 -16.77
C GLY A 108 21.37 10.20 -16.02
N ALA A 109 21.12 9.07 -15.35
CA ALA A 109 22.17 8.26 -14.81
C ALA A 109 22.49 7.09 -15.76
N ARG A 110 23.67 6.48 -15.56
CA ARG A 110 24.06 5.28 -16.29
C ARG A 110 23.11 4.14 -15.96
N ARG A 111 22.69 3.38 -16.98
CA ARG A 111 21.87 2.19 -16.79
C ARG A 111 22.55 1.19 -15.86
N GLU A 112 21.86 0.74 -14.84
CA GLU A 112 22.34 -0.19 -13.84
C GLU A 112 21.29 -1.29 -13.61
N ALA A 113 21.73 -2.55 -13.48
CA ALA A 113 20.80 -3.65 -13.24
C ALA A 113 20.03 -3.47 -11.93
N GLY A 114 18.70 -3.62 -11.98
CA GLY A 114 17.80 -3.44 -10.86
C GLY A 114 17.63 -1.98 -10.42
N VAL A 115 17.95 -1.00 -11.30
CA VAL A 115 17.67 0.42 -11.09
C VAL A 115 17.10 1.04 -12.35
N VAL A 116 15.98 1.73 -12.22
CA VAL A 116 15.40 2.55 -13.26
C VAL A 116 15.69 4.01 -12.95
N HIS A 117 16.53 4.61 -13.80
CA HIS A 117 16.84 6.03 -13.71
C HIS A 117 15.89 6.81 -14.61
N HIS A 118 14.99 7.55 -14.01
CA HIS A 118 14.07 8.40 -14.74
C HIS A 118 14.73 9.77 -15.04
N VAL A 119 14.43 10.28 -16.22
CA VAL A 119 14.82 11.63 -16.63
C VAL A 119 13.59 12.50 -16.56
N GLY A 120 13.70 13.65 -15.91
CA GLY A 120 12.60 14.61 -15.75
C GLY A 120 12.95 15.67 -14.71
N GLU A 121 12.18 16.73 -14.70
CA GLU A 121 12.34 17.79 -13.73
C GLU A 121 11.92 17.29 -12.33
N LEU A 122 12.82 17.39 -11.39
CA LEU A 122 12.59 17.22 -9.96
C LEU A 122 13.33 18.34 -9.25
N ALA A 123 12.58 19.31 -8.74
CA ALA A 123 13.17 20.45 -8.05
C ALA A 123 13.87 19.98 -6.77
N GLU A 124 15.05 20.54 -6.48
CA GLU A 124 15.86 20.14 -5.32
C GLU A 124 15.15 20.46 -3.99
N ASP A 125 14.45 21.57 -3.93
CA ASP A 125 13.67 22.05 -2.78
C ASP A 125 12.38 21.22 -2.54
N ALA A 126 11.96 20.42 -3.52
CA ALA A 126 10.83 19.51 -3.39
C ALA A 126 11.23 18.13 -2.86
N VAL A 127 12.54 17.84 -2.74
CA VAL A 127 13.03 16.56 -2.22
C VAL A 127 13.04 16.57 -0.69
N GLU A 128 12.46 15.53 -0.10
CA GLU A 128 12.40 15.34 1.34
C GLU A 128 13.38 14.28 1.81
N ILE A 129 13.70 14.29 3.11
CA ILE A 129 14.43 13.21 3.76
C ILE A 129 13.45 12.38 4.60
N VAL A 130 13.24 11.15 4.21
CA VAL A 130 12.39 10.19 4.91
C VAL A 130 13.23 9.00 5.34
N ASN A 131 13.22 8.66 6.62
CA ASN A 131 14.02 7.56 7.18
C ASN A 131 15.51 7.59 6.75
N GLY A 132 16.09 8.79 6.65
CA GLY A 132 17.49 9.01 6.28
C GLY A 132 17.79 8.91 4.79
N VAL A 133 16.78 8.80 3.91
CA VAL A 133 16.99 8.78 2.44
C VAL A 133 16.24 9.88 1.74
N ARG A 134 16.78 10.33 0.61
CA ARG A 134 16.18 11.35 -0.26
C ARG A 134 15.02 10.75 -1.05
N VAL A 135 13.84 11.35 -0.95
CA VAL A 135 12.63 10.94 -1.67
C VAL A 135 12.02 12.13 -2.42
N GLY A 136 11.47 11.89 -3.60
CA GLY A 136 10.66 12.89 -4.29
C GLY A 136 9.28 13.06 -3.66
N PRO A 137 8.53 14.10 -4.02
CA PRO A 137 7.22 14.42 -3.45
C PRO A 137 6.24 13.23 -3.57
N ALA A 138 5.53 12.92 -2.50
CA ALA A 138 4.60 11.80 -2.43
C ALA A 138 3.47 11.90 -3.47
N ALA A 139 2.90 13.09 -3.68
CA ALA A 139 1.84 13.32 -4.67
C ALA A 139 2.34 13.09 -6.11
N ARG A 140 3.58 13.50 -6.42
CA ARG A 140 4.24 13.21 -7.69
C ARG A 140 4.44 11.71 -7.86
N ALA A 141 4.99 11.03 -6.85
CA ALA A 141 5.23 9.59 -6.88
C ALA A 141 3.92 8.81 -7.10
N ALA A 142 2.79 9.28 -6.55
CA ALA A 142 1.48 8.71 -6.83
C ALA A 142 1.13 8.77 -8.33
N VAL A 143 1.30 9.92 -8.98
CA VAL A 143 1.01 10.08 -10.42
C VAL A 143 1.98 9.26 -11.28
N GLU A 144 3.24 9.19 -10.91
CA GLU A 144 4.25 8.35 -11.56
C GLU A 144 3.86 6.86 -11.50
N VAL A 145 3.33 6.39 -10.37
CA VAL A 145 2.80 5.03 -10.24
C VAL A 145 1.52 4.85 -11.07
N ILE A 146 0.62 5.83 -11.08
CA ILE A 146 -0.60 5.79 -11.92
C ILE A 146 -0.25 5.61 -13.41
N ALA A 147 0.84 6.23 -13.86
CA ALA A 147 1.30 6.13 -15.25
C ALA A 147 1.89 4.76 -15.61
N THR A 148 2.32 3.97 -14.63
CA THR A 148 3.08 2.73 -14.85
C THR A 148 2.39 1.46 -14.34
N ALA A 149 1.45 1.58 -13.41
CA ALA A 149 0.74 0.47 -12.79
C ALA A 149 -0.67 0.26 -13.39
N THR A 150 -1.29 -0.87 -13.04
CA THR A 150 -2.71 -1.07 -13.35
C THR A 150 -3.58 -0.09 -12.54
N PRO A 151 -4.77 0.29 -13.03
CA PRO A 151 -5.64 1.22 -12.31
C PRO A 151 -5.99 0.78 -10.87
N GLU A 152 -6.16 -0.53 -10.65
CA GLU A 152 -6.39 -1.09 -9.31
C GLU A 152 -5.18 -0.87 -8.39
N ALA A 153 -3.98 -1.21 -8.86
CA ALA A 153 -2.75 -1.03 -8.10
C ALA A 153 -2.46 0.45 -7.81
N ALA A 154 -2.69 1.31 -8.80
CA ALA A 154 -2.56 2.75 -8.67
C ALA A 154 -3.54 3.33 -7.63
N LEU A 155 -4.79 2.84 -7.62
CA LEU A 155 -5.79 3.25 -6.62
C LEU A 155 -5.39 2.82 -5.20
N VAL A 156 -4.80 1.63 -5.04
CA VAL A 156 -4.25 1.18 -3.75
C VAL A 156 -3.21 2.17 -3.22
N VAL A 157 -2.30 2.62 -4.08
CA VAL A 157 -1.28 3.61 -3.71
C VAL A 157 -1.91 4.96 -3.36
N ALA A 158 -2.81 5.47 -4.21
CA ALA A 158 -3.46 6.75 -3.98
C ALA A 158 -4.24 6.78 -2.65
N ASN A 159 -5.04 5.74 -2.38
CA ASN A 159 -5.80 5.62 -1.14
C ASN A 159 -4.89 5.46 0.07
N GLY A 160 -3.83 4.66 -0.04
CA GLY A 160 -2.86 4.48 1.04
C GLY A 160 -2.13 5.77 1.41
N LEU A 161 -1.79 6.62 0.44
CA LEU A 161 -1.20 7.94 0.67
C LEU A 161 -2.19 8.90 1.33
N LEU A 162 -3.43 8.94 0.88
CA LEU A 162 -4.49 9.77 1.45
C LEU A 162 -4.85 9.33 2.87
N HIS A 163 -5.07 8.03 3.09
CA HIS A 163 -5.38 7.48 4.41
C HIS A 163 -4.24 7.69 5.40
N GLY A 164 -3.00 7.45 4.95
CA GLY A 164 -1.78 7.69 5.75
C GLY A 164 -1.46 9.17 5.97
N LYS A 165 -2.26 10.10 5.39
CA LYS A 165 -2.05 11.55 5.45
C LYS A 165 -0.68 12.01 4.95
N HIS A 166 -0.11 11.24 4.02
CA HIS A 166 1.11 11.64 3.32
C HIS A 166 0.85 12.73 2.29
N ILE A 167 -0.37 12.79 1.77
CA ILE A 167 -0.86 13.83 0.86
C ILE A 167 -2.31 14.14 1.15
N THR A 168 -2.74 15.32 0.73
CA THR A 168 -4.16 15.70 0.65
C THR A 168 -4.74 15.34 -0.72
N ARG A 169 -6.07 15.38 -0.84
CA ARG A 169 -6.75 15.20 -2.14
C ARG A 169 -6.38 16.31 -3.11
N GLU A 170 -6.26 17.54 -2.63
CA GLU A 170 -5.90 18.73 -3.41
C GLU A 170 -4.50 18.58 -4.00
N GLU A 171 -3.53 18.10 -3.22
CA GLU A 171 -2.17 17.84 -3.70
C GLU A 171 -2.13 16.75 -4.76
N LEU A 172 -2.93 15.68 -4.60
CA LEU A 172 -3.03 14.61 -5.62
C LEU A 172 -3.63 15.15 -6.93
N VAL A 173 -4.69 15.96 -6.84
CA VAL A 173 -5.31 16.63 -8.01
C VAL A 173 -4.33 17.59 -8.68
N ALA A 174 -3.62 18.40 -7.90
CA ALA A 174 -2.63 19.35 -8.40
C ALA A 174 -1.48 18.62 -9.13
N ALA A 175 -0.94 17.56 -8.54
CA ALA A 175 0.10 16.75 -9.16
C ALA A 175 -0.38 16.10 -10.47
N ALA A 176 -1.57 15.50 -10.48
CA ALA A 176 -2.16 14.91 -11.67
C ALA A 176 -2.39 15.96 -12.78
N THR A 177 -2.77 17.17 -12.42
CA THR A 177 -2.97 18.29 -13.36
C THR A 177 -1.65 18.77 -13.94
N ALA A 178 -0.62 18.92 -13.10
CA ALA A 178 0.72 19.34 -13.54
C ALA A 178 1.34 18.33 -14.51
N MET A 179 1.08 17.03 -14.29
CA MET A 179 1.64 15.93 -15.07
C MET A 179 0.70 15.44 -16.20
N LYS A 180 -0.38 16.15 -16.52
CA LYS A 180 -1.40 15.72 -17.52
C LYS A 180 -0.87 15.44 -18.92
N HIS A 181 0.28 16.02 -19.29
CA HIS A 181 0.91 15.85 -20.59
C HIS A 181 2.04 14.78 -20.59
N TRP A 182 2.29 14.15 -19.43
CA TRP A 182 3.27 13.08 -19.36
C TRP A 182 2.75 11.80 -20.02
N PRO A 183 3.64 10.96 -20.54
CA PRO A 183 3.23 9.69 -21.11
C PRO A 183 2.41 8.87 -20.10
N HIS A 184 1.38 8.18 -20.60
CA HIS A 184 0.54 7.26 -19.84
C HIS A 184 -0.31 7.86 -18.70
N THR A 185 -0.41 9.18 -18.56
CA THR A 185 -1.22 9.82 -17.50
C THR A 185 -2.72 9.98 -17.84
N LEU A 186 -3.16 9.53 -19.02
CA LEU A 186 -4.57 9.63 -19.43
C LEU A 186 -5.57 8.99 -18.46
N SER A 187 -5.15 7.97 -17.71
CA SER A 187 -5.98 7.31 -16.68
C SER A 187 -5.95 8.02 -15.33
N ALA A 188 -5.06 9.00 -15.12
CA ALA A 188 -4.84 9.62 -13.81
C ALA A 188 -6.11 10.25 -13.25
N HIS A 189 -6.89 10.96 -14.09
CA HIS A 189 -8.13 11.59 -13.65
C HIS A 189 -9.17 10.57 -13.12
N ARG A 190 -9.21 9.35 -13.68
CA ARG A 190 -10.13 8.29 -13.21
C ARG A 190 -9.70 7.76 -11.85
N VAL A 191 -8.41 7.48 -11.67
CA VAL A 191 -7.87 7.02 -10.39
C VAL A 191 -8.07 8.09 -9.32
N VAL A 192 -7.74 9.35 -9.63
CA VAL A 192 -7.93 10.49 -8.73
C VAL A 192 -9.41 10.68 -8.35
N ALA A 193 -10.34 10.54 -9.32
CA ALA A 193 -11.78 10.64 -9.06
C ALA A 193 -12.30 9.54 -8.11
N MET A 194 -11.72 8.35 -8.20
CA MET A 194 -12.06 7.20 -7.35
C MET A 194 -11.37 7.21 -5.99
N ALA A 195 -10.28 7.94 -5.83
CA ALA A 195 -9.49 7.93 -4.61
C ALA A 195 -10.31 8.42 -3.41
N ASP A 196 -10.22 7.69 -2.28
CA ASP A 196 -10.95 7.97 -1.06
C ASP A 196 -10.09 7.64 0.18
N ALA A 197 -9.85 8.66 1.01
CA ALA A 197 -9.03 8.54 2.22
C ALA A 197 -9.62 7.61 3.29
N ARG A 198 -10.92 7.29 3.19
CA ARG A 198 -11.62 6.38 4.11
C ARG A 198 -11.26 4.91 3.86
N LEU A 199 -10.72 4.57 2.68
CA LEU A 199 -10.29 3.21 2.37
C LEU A 199 -8.95 2.92 3.03
N GLU A 200 -8.98 2.14 4.10
CA GLU A 200 -7.88 1.94 5.05
C GLU A 200 -6.91 0.81 4.64
N SER A 201 -7.34 -0.06 3.73
CA SER A 201 -6.58 -1.26 3.37
C SER A 201 -6.57 -1.55 1.87
N VAL A 202 -5.61 -2.40 1.46
CA VAL A 202 -5.55 -2.97 0.11
C VAL A 202 -6.86 -3.70 -0.24
N ALA A 203 -7.39 -4.48 0.70
CA ALA A 203 -8.61 -5.26 0.51
C ALA A 203 -9.83 -4.39 0.27
N GLU A 204 -10.01 -3.35 1.06
CA GLU A 204 -11.08 -2.37 0.88
C GLU A 204 -10.97 -1.64 -0.46
N THR A 205 -9.77 -1.17 -0.82
CA THR A 205 -9.54 -0.53 -2.12
C THR A 205 -9.88 -1.47 -3.28
N ARG A 206 -9.48 -2.73 -3.23
CA ARG A 206 -9.79 -3.74 -4.25
C ARG A 206 -11.30 -4.03 -4.31
N THR A 207 -11.95 -4.13 -3.16
CA THR A 207 -13.42 -4.29 -3.07
C THR A 207 -14.15 -3.12 -3.73
N TYR A 208 -13.74 -1.90 -3.40
CA TYR A 208 -14.29 -0.70 -3.99
C TYR A 208 -14.07 -0.62 -5.50
N PHE A 209 -12.86 -0.95 -5.95
CA PHE A 209 -12.51 -1.03 -7.38
C PHE A 209 -13.34 -2.09 -8.11
N MET A 210 -13.53 -3.27 -7.50
CA MET A 210 -14.41 -4.32 -8.02
C MET A 210 -15.85 -3.81 -8.18
N CYS A 211 -16.41 -3.18 -7.15
CA CYS A 211 -17.75 -2.62 -7.22
C CYS A 211 -17.91 -1.64 -8.39
N HIS A 212 -16.92 -0.77 -8.58
CA HIS A 212 -16.91 0.20 -9.68
C HIS A 212 -16.82 -0.50 -11.05
N THR A 213 -15.85 -1.39 -11.25
CA THR A 213 -15.61 -2.04 -12.55
C THR A 213 -16.72 -3.01 -12.95
N GLN A 214 -17.37 -3.63 -11.97
CA GLN A 214 -18.52 -4.51 -12.16
C GLN A 214 -19.87 -3.77 -12.16
N ARG A 215 -19.85 -2.42 -12.12
CA ARG A 215 -21.06 -1.58 -12.17
C ARG A 215 -22.08 -1.92 -11.07
N LEU A 216 -21.61 -2.23 -9.88
CA LEU A 216 -22.47 -2.26 -8.69
C LEU A 216 -22.81 -0.82 -8.24
N PRO A 217 -23.90 -0.60 -7.52
CA PRO A 217 -24.11 0.65 -6.82
C PRO A 217 -22.88 1.01 -6.00
N ARG A 218 -22.52 2.28 -5.97
CA ARG A 218 -21.32 2.72 -5.22
C ARG A 218 -21.54 2.50 -3.72
N PRO A 219 -20.73 1.67 -3.05
CA PRO A 219 -20.83 1.52 -1.60
C PRO A 219 -20.26 2.73 -0.89
N GLU A 220 -20.81 3.06 0.27
CA GLU A 220 -20.22 4.02 1.20
C GLU A 220 -19.17 3.30 2.05
N PRO A 221 -17.89 3.77 2.06
CA PRO A 221 -16.87 3.15 2.88
C PRO A 221 -16.93 3.67 4.32
N GLN A 222 -16.57 2.81 5.27
CA GLN A 222 -16.36 3.13 6.68
C GLN A 222 -17.59 3.75 7.35
N VAL A 223 -18.76 3.10 7.20
CA VAL A 223 -20.02 3.60 7.74
C VAL A 223 -20.14 3.27 9.22
N GLY A 224 -20.35 4.30 10.05
CA GLY A 224 -20.61 4.16 11.48
C GLY A 224 -22.02 3.62 11.76
N VAL A 225 -22.12 2.63 12.64
CA VAL A 225 -23.38 2.11 13.17
C VAL A 225 -23.59 2.65 14.58
N LEU A 226 -24.70 3.31 14.79
CA LEU A 226 -25.03 3.91 16.08
C LEU A 226 -25.82 2.93 16.98
N ASP A 227 -25.61 3.01 18.27
CA ASP A 227 -26.41 2.33 19.28
C ASP A 227 -27.73 3.09 19.55
N GLU A 228 -28.55 2.56 20.47
CA GLU A 228 -29.83 3.16 20.86
C GLU A 228 -29.68 4.53 21.56
N ARG A 229 -28.47 4.87 21.97
CA ARG A 229 -28.12 6.16 22.62
C ARG A 229 -27.50 7.15 21.65
N GLY A 230 -27.33 6.77 20.35
CA GLY A 230 -26.70 7.59 19.32
C GLY A 230 -25.18 7.60 19.36
N HIS A 231 -24.52 6.71 20.11
CA HIS A 231 -23.07 6.56 20.10
C HIS A 231 -22.64 5.57 19.00
N GLU A 232 -21.50 5.82 18.36
CA GLU A 232 -20.94 4.88 17.38
C GLU A 232 -20.53 3.58 18.10
N PHE A 233 -21.33 2.52 17.87
CA PHE A 233 -21.10 1.18 18.40
C PHE A 233 -20.07 0.39 17.58
N ALA A 234 -20.15 0.51 16.26
CA ALA A 234 -19.29 -0.20 15.33
C ALA A 234 -19.13 0.60 14.05
N ARG A 235 -18.13 0.22 13.25
CA ARG A 235 -17.94 0.72 11.90
C ARG A 235 -17.83 -0.46 10.96
N VAL A 236 -18.55 -0.42 9.82
CA VAL A 236 -18.52 -1.46 8.79
C VAL A 236 -17.68 -1.01 7.61
N ASP A 237 -16.99 -1.94 6.94
CA ASP A 237 -16.07 -1.60 5.86
C ASP A 237 -16.79 -0.89 4.71
N PHE A 238 -17.99 -1.36 4.36
CA PHE A 238 -18.87 -0.76 3.33
C PHE A 238 -20.34 -0.91 3.67
N ALA A 239 -21.16 0.02 3.20
CA ALA A 239 -22.60 -0.11 3.25
C ALA A 239 -23.30 0.45 2.01
N TRP A 240 -24.51 -0.03 1.78
CA TRP A 240 -25.54 0.57 0.94
C TRP A 240 -26.77 0.87 1.84
N PRO A 241 -26.74 2.01 2.58
CA PRO A 241 -27.74 2.31 3.59
C PRO A 241 -29.19 2.28 3.04
N GLU A 242 -29.41 2.83 1.83
CA GLU A 242 -30.70 2.84 1.17
C GLU A 242 -31.24 1.44 0.80
N LEU A 243 -30.37 0.43 0.76
CA LEU A 243 -30.71 -0.97 0.49
C LEU A 243 -30.60 -1.83 1.75
N GLU A 244 -30.27 -1.23 2.88
CA GLU A 244 -30.11 -1.92 4.17
C GLU A 244 -29.14 -3.11 4.09
N VAL A 245 -28.00 -2.91 3.44
CA VAL A 245 -26.94 -3.91 3.26
C VAL A 245 -25.61 -3.33 3.70
N PHE A 246 -24.83 -4.11 4.41
CA PHE A 246 -23.42 -3.81 4.65
C PHE A 246 -22.51 -4.96 4.23
N LEU A 247 -21.26 -4.64 3.96
CA LEU A 247 -20.26 -5.60 3.53
C LEU A 247 -19.03 -5.47 4.41
N GLU A 248 -18.52 -6.59 4.88
CA GLU A 248 -17.26 -6.70 5.60
C GLU A 248 -16.27 -7.56 4.83
N PHE A 249 -15.01 -7.12 4.80
CA PHE A 249 -13.93 -7.90 4.24
C PHE A 249 -13.32 -8.82 5.32
N ASP A 250 -13.39 -10.13 5.09
CA ASP A 250 -12.82 -11.13 5.98
C ASP A 250 -11.39 -11.50 5.55
N GLY A 251 -10.41 -10.87 6.18
CA GLY A 251 -8.99 -11.12 5.95
C GLY A 251 -8.38 -11.97 7.06
N ARG A 252 -7.67 -13.06 6.72
CA ARG A 252 -6.96 -13.90 7.71
C ARG A 252 -6.04 -13.10 8.65
N ILE A 253 -5.45 -12.00 8.17
CA ILE A 253 -4.59 -11.10 8.95
C ILE A 253 -5.37 -10.43 10.09
N LYS A 254 -6.69 -10.24 9.96
CA LYS A 254 -7.54 -9.72 11.06
C LYS A 254 -7.43 -10.62 12.31
N TYR A 255 -7.32 -11.93 12.14
CA TYR A 255 -7.25 -12.87 13.27
C TYR A 255 -5.97 -12.74 14.09
N GLU A 256 -4.86 -12.36 13.52
CA GLU A 256 -3.58 -12.19 14.22
C GLU A 256 -3.44 -10.80 14.86
N LEU A 257 -3.93 -9.76 14.19
CA LEU A 257 -3.76 -8.36 14.60
C LEU A 257 -4.80 -7.87 15.62
N TYR A 258 -6.03 -8.42 15.61
CA TYR A 258 -7.14 -7.91 16.42
C TYR A 258 -7.52 -8.79 17.61
N ARG A 259 -6.84 -9.91 17.80
CA ARG A 259 -6.98 -10.68 19.04
C ARG A 259 -6.45 -9.89 20.23
N ARG A 260 -7.25 -9.85 21.30
CA ARG A 260 -6.81 -9.30 22.56
C ARG A 260 -5.72 -10.18 23.17
N LYS A 261 -4.86 -9.59 24.02
CA LYS A 261 -3.84 -10.38 24.72
C LYS A 261 -4.51 -11.48 25.55
N GLY A 262 -4.17 -12.75 25.28
CA GLY A 262 -4.76 -13.92 25.91
C GLY A 262 -6.09 -14.43 25.32
N GLU A 263 -6.64 -13.78 24.29
CA GLU A 263 -7.86 -14.22 23.60
C GLU A 263 -7.54 -15.42 22.68
N THR A 264 -8.34 -16.49 22.77
CA THR A 264 -8.22 -17.61 21.81
C THR A 264 -8.84 -17.23 20.46
N LEU A 265 -8.51 -17.99 19.40
CA LEU A 265 -9.13 -17.79 18.07
C LEU A 265 -10.65 -17.96 18.15
N GLU A 266 -11.13 -18.95 18.89
CA GLU A 266 -12.55 -19.23 19.07
C GLU A 266 -13.26 -18.05 19.77
N GLN A 267 -12.68 -17.53 20.85
CA GLN A 267 -13.21 -16.35 21.56
C GLN A 267 -13.26 -15.11 20.65
N PHE A 268 -12.22 -14.91 19.86
CA PHE A 268 -12.20 -13.83 18.86
C PHE A 268 -13.34 -14.00 17.85
N LEU A 269 -13.51 -15.19 17.23
CA LEU A 269 -14.55 -15.46 16.26
C LEU A 269 -15.96 -15.27 16.86
N MET A 270 -16.17 -15.73 18.11
CA MET A 270 -17.43 -15.53 18.82
C MET A 270 -17.72 -14.04 19.09
N ARG A 271 -16.69 -13.26 19.41
CA ARG A 271 -16.83 -11.81 19.60
C ARG A 271 -17.21 -11.09 18.30
N GLU A 272 -16.56 -11.44 17.19
CA GLU A 272 -16.88 -10.88 15.87
C GLU A 272 -18.30 -11.26 15.42
N LYS A 273 -18.71 -12.53 15.65
CA LYS A 273 -20.06 -12.96 15.38
C LYS A 273 -21.11 -12.20 16.20
N LYS A 274 -20.89 -12.02 17.50
CA LYS A 274 -21.77 -11.21 18.35
C LYS A 274 -21.83 -9.74 17.92
N ARG A 275 -20.68 -9.19 17.45
CA ARG A 275 -20.64 -7.84 16.90
C ARG A 275 -21.51 -7.71 15.65
N GLU A 276 -21.40 -8.66 14.73
CA GLU A 276 -22.22 -8.71 13.51
C GLU A 276 -23.71 -8.86 13.84
N GLU A 277 -24.07 -9.82 14.71
CA GLU A 277 -25.47 -10.01 15.16
C GLU A 277 -26.04 -8.73 15.76
N ARG A 278 -25.24 -8.00 16.58
CA ARG A 278 -25.67 -6.74 17.17
C ARG A 278 -25.84 -5.64 16.12
N ILE A 279 -24.97 -5.56 15.10
CA ILE A 279 -25.13 -4.62 14.00
C ILE A 279 -26.44 -4.90 13.28
N CYS A 280 -26.70 -6.17 12.90
CA CYS A 280 -27.94 -6.55 12.23
C CYS A 280 -29.20 -6.24 13.09
N GLN A 281 -29.13 -6.42 14.42
CA GLN A 281 -30.24 -6.08 15.32
C GLN A 281 -30.52 -4.58 15.39
N LEU A 282 -29.45 -3.77 15.43
CA LEU A 282 -29.57 -2.30 15.54
C LEU A 282 -30.06 -1.66 14.23
N THR A 283 -29.62 -2.19 13.10
CA THR A 283 -29.86 -1.58 11.78
C THR A 283 -30.97 -2.25 10.97
N GLY A 284 -31.26 -3.52 11.22
CA GLY A 284 -32.07 -4.36 10.32
C GLY A 284 -31.35 -4.74 9.01
N TRP A 285 -30.06 -4.40 8.89
CA TRP A 285 -29.29 -4.60 7.65
C TRP A 285 -28.81 -6.04 7.49
N VAL A 286 -28.63 -6.44 6.24
CA VAL A 286 -28.07 -7.74 5.88
C VAL A 286 -26.54 -7.63 5.75
N CYS A 287 -25.82 -8.54 6.40
CA CYS A 287 -24.36 -8.64 6.30
C CYS A 287 -23.95 -9.44 5.05
N LEU A 288 -23.04 -8.87 4.28
CA LEU A 288 -22.29 -9.56 3.24
C LEU A 288 -20.84 -9.74 3.68
N ARG A 289 -20.28 -10.92 3.46
CA ARG A 289 -18.85 -11.17 3.68
C ARG A 289 -18.16 -11.56 2.38
N ILE A 290 -16.99 -10.96 2.15
CA ILE A 290 -16.10 -11.33 1.07
C ILE A 290 -14.67 -11.46 1.62
N GLY A 291 -13.88 -12.30 0.96
CA GLY A 291 -12.48 -12.51 1.28
C GLY A 291 -11.59 -12.40 0.06
N TRP A 292 -10.30 -12.73 0.23
CA TRP A 292 -9.33 -12.65 -0.87
C TRP A 292 -9.72 -13.51 -2.07
N ALA A 293 -10.26 -14.72 -1.85
CA ALA A 293 -10.70 -15.60 -2.93
C ALA A 293 -11.85 -14.99 -3.76
N ASP A 294 -12.72 -14.21 -3.12
CA ASP A 294 -13.79 -13.49 -3.81
C ASP A 294 -13.25 -12.38 -4.72
N LEU A 295 -12.18 -11.70 -4.30
CA LEU A 295 -11.52 -10.67 -5.12
C LEU A 295 -10.75 -11.23 -6.33
N GLU A 296 -10.36 -12.50 -6.28
CA GLU A 296 -9.79 -13.20 -7.45
C GLU A 296 -10.84 -13.61 -8.49
N ASN A 297 -12.14 -13.58 -8.10
CA ASN A 297 -13.28 -13.87 -8.97
C ASN A 297 -14.30 -12.72 -9.01
N PRO A 298 -13.89 -11.52 -9.47
CA PRO A 298 -14.67 -10.29 -9.32
C PRO A 298 -16.03 -10.35 -10.01
N VAL A 299 -16.16 -11.04 -11.14
CA VAL A 299 -17.43 -11.17 -11.88
C VAL A 299 -18.46 -11.99 -11.09
N ALA A 300 -18.05 -13.16 -10.58
CA ALA A 300 -18.94 -14.03 -9.80
C ALA A 300 -19.33 -13.37 -8.47
N THR A 301 -18.38 -12.75 -7.79
CA THR A 301 -18.59 -12.04 -6.53
C THR A 301 -19.54 -10.86 -6.73
N ALA A 302 -19.36 -10.06 -7.76
CA ALA A 302 -20.25 -8.95 -8.08
C ALA A 302 -21.67 -9.42 -8.44
N ALA A 303 -21.81 -10.54 -9.14
CA ALA A 303 -23.12 -11.13 -9.43
C ALA A 303 -23.84 -11.55 -8.14
N ARG A 304 -23.13 -12.17 -7.18
CA ARG A 304 -23.68 -12.53 -5.87
C ARG A 304 -24.12 -11.28 -5.09
N ILE A 305 -23.29 -10.25 -5.04
CA ILE A 305 -23.61 -8.97 -4.37
C ILE A 305 -24.84 -8.34 -5.05
N ARG A 306 -24.88 -8.26 -6.37
CA ARG A 306 -25.99 -7.67 -7.14
C ARG A 306 -27.33 -8.36 -6.82
N ASN A 307 -27.36 -9.69 -6.80
CA ASN A 307 -28.57 -10.46 -6.49
C ASN A 307 -29.11 -10.10 -5.10
N ILE A 308 -28.26 -9.87 -4.12
CA ILE A 308 -28.68 -9.46 -2.77
C ILE A 308 -29.19 -8.02 -2.77
N LEU A 309 -28.46 -7.08 -3.38
CA LEU A 309 -28.90 -5.69 -3.49
C LEU A 309 -30.25 -5.56 -4.22
N ASP A 310 -30.44 -6.32 -5.31
CA ASP A 310 -31.72 -6.32 -6.07
C ASP A 310 -32.86 -6.97 -5.28
N SER A 311 -32.59 -7.99 -4.47
CA SER A 311 -33.59 -8.57 -3.57
C SER A 311 -34.02 -7.54 -2.52
N ARG A 312 -33.07 -6.84 -1.89
CA ARG A 312 -33.36 -5.81 -0.89
C ARG A 312 -34.14 -4.63 -1.49
N ARG A 313 -33.76 -4.19 -2.70
CA ARG A 313 -34.50 -3.12 -3.41
C ARG A 313 -35.99 -3.44 -3.59
N ARG A 314 -36.31 -4.71 -3.86
CA ARG A 314 -37.73 -5.15 -3.97
C ARG A 314 -38.44 -5.17 -2.62
N SER A 315 -37.74 -5.48 -1.54
CA SER A 315 -38.32 -5.55 -0.19
C SER A 315 -38.51 -4.17 0.45
N VAL A 316 -37.62 -3.22 0.21
CA VAL A 316 -37.71 -1.84 0.75
C VAL A 316 -38.67 -0.97 -0.06
N GLY A 317 -38.94 -1.32 -1.34
CA GLY A 317 -39.86 -0.60 -2.22
C GLY A 317 -41.30 -1.15 -2.22
N ALA A 318 -41.58 -2.19 -1.43
CA ALA A 318 -42.91 -2.78 -1.23
C ALA A 318 -43.51 -2.36 0.11
#